data_33494a6c63e7aa1ae1b440d0a42d8b3c
#
_entry.id   33494a6c63e7aa1ae1b440d0a42d8b3c
#
_cell.length_a   1.000
_cell.length_b   1.000
_cell.length_c   1.000
_cell.angle_alpha   90.00
_cell.angle_beta   90.00
_cell.angle_gamma   90.00
#
_symmetry.space_group_name_H-M   'P 1'
#
loop_
_entity.id
_entity.type
_entity.pdbx_description
1 polymer ?
#
loop_
_entity_poly.entity_id
_entity_poly.type
_entity_poly.pdbx_seq_one_letter_code
_entity_poly.pdbx_strand_id
1 'polypeptide(L)'
;MLAGLSVLLLGVIGKLLPHDEQFLGMTAQDLCAMHECRIVHFMIHDRVSFGGLLIAIGLLYQWLTIFPLRQSQGWAWWVLLVSGLVGFGSFFAYLGYGYLDTWHGIATLALLPCFLLGLFLSYRTFHQPKGIRSLLRPAVQWPWTSGPGIGRACLLATAAGMISGGFTIFVIGMTSVFVPQDLAYMGVNVEALNHINDRLVPLIAHDRAGFGGGVCCCGVALFFSVWCGTPSANLWRVLALVGIFGFGTSIGVHPAIGYNDVFHLAPAVLGASLHLIGLILTFRPMVGRVHSVIIEKSP
;
A
#
# COMPACT_ATOMS: atom_id res chain seq x y z
N MET A 1 6.34 8.34 3.58
CA MET A 1 6.12 8.19 5.02
C MET A 1 5.43 9.42 5.64
N LEU A 2 5.99 10.63 5.53
CA LEU A 2 5.33 11.83 6.11
C LEU A 2 3.90 12.04 5.58
N ALA A 3 3.68 11.93 4.27
CA ALA A 3 2.34 12.01 3.69
C ALA A 3 1.40 10.95 4.27
N GLY A 4 1.86 9.70 4.39
CA GLY A 4 1.05 8.63 5.00
C GLY A 4 0.69 8.92 6.46
N LEU A 5 1.64 9.45 7.25
CA LEU A 5 1.38 9.84 8.63
C LEU A 5 0.34 10.98 8.70
N SER A 6 0.44 11.99 7.83
CA SER A 6 -0.52 13.10 7.78
C SER A 6 -1.93 12.61 7.42
N VAL A 7 -2.06 11.74 6.41
CA VAL A 7 -3.34 11.15 6.00
C VAL A 7 -3.94 10.29 7.11
N LEU A 8 -3.11 9.46 7.76
CA LEU A 8 -3.52 8.62 8.88
C LEU A 8 -4.04 9.46 10.06
N LEU A 9 -3.30 10.50 10.46
CA LEU A 9 -3.69 11.37 11.58
C LEU A 9 -4.99 12.12 11.28
N LEU A 10 -5.15 12.67 10.07
CA LEU A 10 -6.38 13.35 9.66
C LEU A 10 -7.57 12.40 9.62
N GLY A 11 -7.38 11.18 9.12
CA GLY A 11 -8.42 10.14 9.15
C GLY A 11 -8.85 9.79 10.57
N VAL A 12 -7.89 9.57 11.48
CA VAL A 12 -8.20 9.25 12.90
C VAL A 12 -8.92 10.38 13.63
N ILE A 13 -8.64 11.65 13.27
CA ILE A 13 -9.33 12.81 13.87
C ILE A 13 -10.76 12.99 13.29
N GLY A 14 -11.13 12.26 12.25
CA GLY A 14 -12.46 12.33 11.65
C GLY A 14 -12.72 13.59 10.82
N LYS A 15 -11.65 14.24 10.32
CA LYS A 15 -11.76 15.45 9.51
C LYS A 15 -11.57 15.13 8.03
N LEU A 16 -12.35 15.81 7.20
CA LEU A 16 -12.06 15.91 5.77
C LEU A 16 -10.92 16.91 5.55
N LEU A 17 -10.24 16.80 4.42
CA LEU A 17 -9.24 17.77 4.03
C LEU A 17 -9.94 19.09 3.61
N PRO A 18 -9.33 20.26 3.84
CA PRO A 18 -9.98 21.54 3.51
C PRO A 18 -10.40 21.67 2.03
N HIS A 19 -9.63 21.09 1.13
CA HIS A 19 -9.96 21.09 -0.31
C HIS A 19 -11.09 20.11 -0.66
N ASP A 20 -11.28 19.03 0.11
CA ASP A 20 -12.42 18.14 -0.04
C ASP A 20 -13.72 18.84 0.42
N GLU A 21 -13.68 19.52 1.56
CA GLU A 21 -14.81 20.32 2.03
C GLU A 21 -15.16 21.44 1.05
N GLN A 22 -14.14 22.09 0.47
CA GLN A 22 -14.33 23.09 -0.57
C GLN A 22 -14.93 22.46 -1.85
N PHE A 23 -14.48 21.28 -2.24
CA PHE A 23 -15.04 20.59 -3.40
C PHE A 23 -16.47 20.16 -3.17
N LEU A 24 -16.77 19.57 -2.01
CA LEU A 24 -18.12 19.15 -1.63
C LEU A 24 -19.04 20.35 -1.37
N GLY A 25 -18.51 21.49 -0.95
CA GLY A 25 -19.30 22.61 -0.41
C GLY A 25 -20.00 22.27 0.91
N MET A 26 -19.52 21.24 1.62
CA MET A 26 -20.08 20.72 2.88
C MET A 26 -18.94 20.32 3.80
N THR A 27 -19.14 20.46 5.11
CA THR A 27 -18.20 20.01 6.12
C THR A 27 -18.44 18.54 6.49
N ALA A 28 -17.47 17.91 7.15
CA ALA A 28 -17.66 16.57 7.71
C ALA A 28 -18.84 16.53 8.71
N GLN A 29 -19.08 17.62 9.44
CA GLN A 29 -20.19 17.72 10.39
C GLN A 29 -21.55 17.74 9.68
N ASP A 30 -21.66 18.45 8.56
CA ASP A 30 -22.90 18.48 7.76
C ASP A 30 -23.26 17.10 7.24
N LEU A 31 -22.25 16.36 6.74
CA LEU A 31 -22.42 14.96 6.29
C LEU A 31 -22.75 14.01 7.44
N CYS A 32 -22.15 14.22 8.62
CA CYS A 32 -22.43 13.42 9.81
C CYS A 32 -23.85 13.62 10.35
N ALA A 33 -24.46 14.76 10.14
CA ALA A 33 -25.86 14.98 10.49
C ALA A 33 -26.82 14.11 9.66
N MET A 34 -26.34 13.53 8.57
CA MET A 34 -27.05 12.61 7.70
C MET A 34 -26.57 11.17 7.91
N HIS A 35 -27.49 10.21 7.84
CA HIS A 35 -27.18 8.77 7.87
C HIS A 35 -26.21 8.33 8.99
N GLU A 36 -26.38 8.83 10.21
CA GLU A 36 -25.62 8.43 11.39
C GLU A 36 -24.10 8.52 11.19
N CYS A 37 -23.60 9.52 10.46
CA CYS A 37 -22.19 9.70 10.13
C CYS A 37 -21.55 8.57 9.29
N ARG A 38 -22.32 7.58 8.80
CA ARG A 38 -21.76 6.39 8.12
C ARG A 38 -21.03 6.72 6.83
N ILE A 39 -21.49 7.76 6.10
CA ILE A 39 -20.81 8.21 4.87
C ILE A 39 -19.41 8.74 5.21
N VAL A 40 -19.29 9.58 6.24
CA VAL A 40 -17.99 10.12 6.69
C VAL A 40 -17.10 8.99 7.22
N HIS A 41 -17.64 8.08 8.03
CA HIS A 41 -16.89 6.93 8.52
C HIS A 41 -16.35 6.05 7.39
N PHE A 42 -17.13 5.86 6.32
CA PHE A 42 -16.71 5.14 5.14
C PHE A 42 -15.54 5.85 4.43
N MET A 43 -15.60 7.17 4.25
CA MET A 43 -14.48 7.94 3.69
C MET A 43 -13.23 7.90 4.56
N ILE A 44 -13.41 7.94 5.88
CA ILE A 44 -12.31 7.80 6.86
C ILE A 44 -11.65 6.42 6.75
N HIS A 45 -12.44 5.35 6.54
CA HIS A 45 -11.93 4.00 6.35
C HIS A 45 -10.92 3.92 5.21
N ASP A 46 -11.25 4.43 4.03
CA ASP A 46 -10.35 4.44 2.88
C ASP A 46 -9.08 5.26 3.17
N ARG A 47 -9.20 6.40 3.85
CA ARG A 47 -8.07 7.29 4.18
C ARG A 47 -7.13 6.72 5.22
N VAL A 48 -7.64 6.15 6.30
CA VAL A 48 -6.81 5.50 7.33
C VAL A 48 -6.03 4.35 6.72
N SER A 49 -6.70 3.51 5.93
CA SER A 49 -6.07 2.40 5.22
C SER A 49 -5.00 2.87 4.25
N PHE A 50 -5.28 3.93 3.49
CA PHE A 50 -4.33 4.53 2.55
C PHE A 50 -3.14 5.18 3.26
N GLY A 51 -3.35 5.84 4.40
CA GLY A 51 -2.28 6.42 5.21
C GLY A 51 -1.28 5.37 5.68
N GLY A 52 -1.76 4.25 6.24
CA GLY A 52 -0.91 3.14 6.64
C GLY A 52 -0.17 2.48 5.46
N LEU A 53 -0.84 2.36 4.33
CA LEU A 53 -0.26 1.85 3.10
C LEU A 53 0.89 2.74 2.57
N LEU A 54 0.72 4.06 2.58
CA LEU A 54 1.78 5.01 2.18
C LEU A 54 3.00 4.94 3.11
N ILE A 55 2.80 4.68 4.40
CA ILE A 55 3.90 4.40 5.33
C ILE A 55 4.60 3.10 4.93
N ALA A 56 3.86 2.03 4.64
CA ALA A 56 4.39 0.74 4.22
C ALA A 56 5.22 0.84 2.92
N ILE A 57 4.71 1.54 1.89
CA ILE A 57 5.43 1.83 0.64
C ILE A 57 6.72 2.61 0.94
N GLY A 58 6.62 3.65 1.77
CA GLY A 58 7.78 4.47 2.15
C GLY A 58 8.87 3.66 2.83
N LEU A 59 8.52 2.72 3.71
CA LEU A 59 9.46 1.81 4.38
C LEU A 59 10.13 0.85 3.39
N LEU A 60 9.37 0.27 2.46
CA LEU A 60 9.91 -0.59 1.39
C LEU A 60 10.87 0.18 0.49
N TYR A 61 10.49 1.38 0.05
CA TYR A 61 11.32 2.22 -0.81
C TYR A 61 12.61 2.66 -0.10
N GLN A 62 12.51 3.00 1.17
CA GLN A 62 13.69 3.32 1.99
C GLN A 62 14.62 2.11 2.09
N TRP A 63 14.10 0.92 2.35
CA TRP A 63 14.90 -0.30 2.38
C TRP A 63 15.54 -0.61 1.03
N LEU A 64 14.75 -0.54 -0.07
CA LEU A 64 15.23 -0.77 -1.43
C LEU A 64 16.38 0.17 -1.82
N THR A 65 16.31 1.43 -1.40
CA THR A 65 17.33 2.43 -1.74
C THR A 65 18.58 2.30 -0.88
N ILE A 66 18.42 2.09 0.43
CA ILE A 66 19.56 2.06 1.38
C ILE A 66 20.37 0.77 1.26
N PHE A 67 19.72 -0.37 0.99
CA PHE A 67 20.41 -1.66 0.98
C PHE A 67 20.67 -2.16 -0.45
N PRO A 68 19.71 -2.72 -1.21
CA PRO A 68 20.06 -3.35 -2.48
C PRO A 68 20.48 -2.34 -3.56
N LEU A 69 19.83 -1.17 -3.67
CA LEU A 69 20.17 -0.18 -4.69
C LEU A 69 21.58 0.38 -4.47
N ARG A 70 21.91 0.73 -3.21
CA ARG A 70 23.26 1.22 -2.84
C ARG A 70 24.34 0.17 -3.07
N GLN A 71 23.99 -1.11 -3.03
CA GLN A 71 24.88 -2.23 -3.38
C GLN A 71 24.90 -2.53 -4.89
N SER A 72 24.39 -1.64 -5.73
CA SER A 72 24.31 -1.79 -7.18
C SER A 72 23.55 -3.05 -7.64
N GLN A 73 22.55 -3.48 -6.86
CA GLN A 73 21.68 -4.59 -7.22
C GLN A 73 20.59 -4.10 -8.21
N GLY A 74 20.79 -4.34 -9.50
CA GLY A 74 19.94 -3.80 -10.57
C GLY A 74 18.46 -4.18 -10.48
N TRP A 75 18.10 -5.31 -9.84
CA TRP A 75 16.69 -5.67 -9.63
C TRP A 75 15.95 -4.63 -8.77
N ALA A 76 16.61 -4.03 -7.78
CA ALA A 76 15.98 -3.02 -6.92
C ALA A 76 15.60 -1.76 -7.71
N TRP A 77 16.41 -1.38 -8.68
CA TRP A 77 16.10 -0.27 -9.59
C TRP A 77 14.84 -0.56 -10.40
N TRP A 78 14.72 -1.76 -10.97
CA TRP A 78 13.54 -2.17 -11.72
C TRP A 78 12.29 -2.24 -10.84
N VAL A 79 12.42 -2.68 -9.59
CA VAL A 79 11.31 -2.71 -8.64
C VAL A 79 10.81 -1.30 -8.35
N LEU A 80 11.72 -0.35 -8.07
CA LEU A 80 11.35 1.05 -7.88
C LEU A 80 10.66 1.62 -9.12
N LEU A 81 11.21 1.38 -10.32
CA LEU A 81 10.60 1.85 -11.56
C LEU A 81 9.19 1.28 -11.76
N VAL A 82 9.02 -0.05 -11.71
CA VAL A 82 7.74 -0.70 -12.01
C VAL A 82 6.69 -0.33 -10.96
N SER A 83 7.02 -0.46 -9.66
CA SER A 83 6.09 -0.10 -8.60
C SER A 83 5.77 1.39 -8.59
N GLY A 84 6.76 2.25 -8.86
CA GLY A 84 6.54 3.69 -9.00
C GLY A 84 5.63 4.06 -10.18
N LEU A 85 5.80 3.40 -11.32
CA LEU A 85 4.89 3.60 -12.46
C LEU A 85 3.45 3.19 -12.12
N VAL A 86 3.26 2.09 -11.38
CA VAL A 86 1.93 1.68 -10.90
C VAL A 86 1.36 2.73 -9.93
N GLY A 87 2.15 3.15 -8.93
CA GLY A 87 1.70 4.14 -7.94
C GLY A 87 1.35 5.49 -8.57
N PHE A 88 2.28 6.10 -9.31
CA PHE A 88 2.01 7.39 -9.97
C PHE A 88 0.97 7.26 -11.09
N GLY A 89 0.95 6.13 -11.83
CA GLY A 89 -0.05 5.86 -12.87
C GLY A 89 -1.48 5.84 -12.33
N SER A 90 -1.69 5.30 -11.14
CA SER A 90 -3.01 5.30 -10.49
C SER A 90 -3.52 6.70 -10.16
N PHE A 91 -2.62 7.65 -9.88
CA PHE A 91 -3.00 9.06 -9.70
C PHE A 91 -3.49 9.72 -10.98
N PHE A 92 -2.92 9.37 -12.13
CA PHE A 92 -3.37 9.94 -13.40
C PHE A 92 -4.69 9.37 -13.88
N ALA A 93 -5.05 8.15 -13.47
CA ALA A 93 -6.25 7.47 -13.95
C ALA A 93 -7.53 8.22 -13.60
N TYR A 94 -7.62 8.87 -12.43
CA TYR A 94 -8.84 9.55 -12.02
C TYR A 94 -8.93 11.03 -12.42
N LEU A 95 -7.98 11.55 -13.20
CA LEU A 95 -8.13 12.88 -13.81
C LEU A 95 -9.38 12.98 -14.69
N GLY A 96 -9.94 11.83 -15.13
CA GLY A 96 -11.18 11.76 -15.90
C GLY A 96 -12.47 11.78 -15.08
N TYR A 97 -12.42 11.79 -13.73
CA TYR A 97 -13.62 11.66 -12.87
C TYR A 97 -14.25 12.98 -12.39
N GLY A 98 -13.77 14.11 -12.90
CA GLY A 98 -14.33 15.42 -12.52
C GLY A 98 -13.87 15.95 -11.17
N TYR A 99 -13.07 15.19 -10.42
CA TYR A 99 -12.39 15.64 -9.21
C TYR A 99 -10.88 15.72 -9.43
N LEU A 100 -10.35 16.92 -9.43
CA LEU A 100 -8.91 17.17 -9.40
C LEU A 100 -8.52 17.58 -7.98
N ASP A 101 -7.99 16.66 -7.23
CA ASP A 101 -7.35 16.99 -5.96
C ASP A 101 -6.08 17.82 -6.21
N THR A 102 -6.16 19.11 -5.89
CA THR A 102 -5.07 20.05 -6.11
C THR A 102 -3.82 19.71 -5.32
N TRP A 103 -3.97 19.19 -4.09
CA TRP A 103 -2.83 18.80 -3.24
C TRP A 103 -2.13 17.56 -3.76
N HIS A 104 -2.88 16.53 -4.18
CA HIS A 104 -2.30 15.35 -4.84
C HIS A 104 -1.65 15.72 -6.17
N GLY A 105 -2.27 16.64 -6.93
CA GLY A 105 -1.68 17.17 -8.17
C GLY A 105 -0.34 17.85 -7.91
N ILE A 106 -0.27 18.77 -6.94
CA ILE A 106 0.97 19.47 -6.55
C ILE A 106 2.01 18.47 -6.02
N ALA A 107 1.61 17.54 -5.14
CA ALA A 107 2.52 16.52 -4.61
C ALA A 107 3.09 15.64 -5.74
N THR A 108 2.25 15.23 -6.69
CA THR A 108 2.68 14.44 -7.85
C THR A 108 3.64 15.22 -8.75
N LEU A 109 3.34 16.49 -9.06
CA LEU A 109 4.21 17.36 -9.84
C LEU A 109 5.56 17.62 -9.18
N ALA A 110 5.63 17.63 -7.85
CA ALA A 110 6.88 17.79 -7.12
C ALA A 110 7.64 16.46 -6.98
N LEU A 111 6.95 15.38 -6.60
CA LEU A 111 7.58 14.10 -6.25
C LEU A 111 7.97 13.28 -7.49
N LEU A 112 7.16 13.28 -8.54
CA LEU A 112 7.43 12.49 -9.74
C LEU A 112 8.74 12.90 -10.45
N PRO A 113 9.02 14.19 -10.70
CA PRO A 113 10.32 14.60 -11.26
C PRO A 113 11.50 14.22 -10.36
N CYS A 114 11.37 14.39 -9.04
CA CYS A 114 12.40 13.98 -8.08
C CYS A 114 12.64 12.47 -8.12
N PHE A 115 11.58 11.68 -8.18
CA PHE A 115 11.64 10.23 -8.29
C PHE A 115 12.32 9.78 -9.59
N LEU A 116 11.91 10.33 -10.73
CA LEU A 116 12.50 10.03 -12.03
C LEU A 116 13.97 10.46 -12.11
N LEU A 117 14.30 11.62 -11.58
CA LEU A 117 15.68 12.10 -11.50
C LEU A 117 16.53 11.16 -10.61
N GLY A 118 16.00 10.74 -9.46
CA GLY A 118 16.67 9.77 -8.58
C GLY A 118 16.93 8.43 -9.28
N LEU A 119 15.95 7.91 -10.03
CA LEU A 119 16.11 6.72 -10.85
C LEU A 119 17.16 6.91 -11.95
N PHE A 120 17.10 8.03 -12.66
CA PHE A 120 18.05 8.32 -13.73
C PHE A 120 19.50 8.44 -13.22
N LEU A 121 19.71 9.18 -12.14
CA LEU A 121 21.03 9.33 -11.52
C LEU A 121 21.55 8.00 -10.98
N SER A 122 20.70 7.22 -10.30
CA SER A 122 21.10 5.91 -9.78
C SER A 122 21.44 4.91 -10.89
N TYR A 123 20.73 4.95 -12.02
CA TYR A 123 21.05 4.11 -13.18
C TYR A 123 22.46 4.37 -13.73
N ARG A 124 22.87 5.65 -13.80
CA ARG A 124 24.19 6.06 -14.26
C ARG A 124 25.34 5.58 -13.36
N THR A 125 25.08 5.32 -12.09
CA THR A 125 26.10 4.85 -11.14
C THR A 125 26.35 3.34 -11.21
N PHE A 126 25.50 2.58 -11.90
CA PHE A 126 25.72 1.15 -12.09
C PHE A 126 26.85 0.89 -13.09
N HIS A 127 27.89 0.22 -12.65
CA HIS A 127 29.02 -0.20 -13.51
C HIS A 127 28.61 -1.29 -14.52
N GLN A 128 27.55 -2.05 -14.22
CA GLN A 128 26.91 -3.00 -15.13
C GLN A 128 25.40 -3.00 -14.87
N PRO A 129 24.61 -2.27 -15.64
CA PRO A 129 23.15 -2.28 -15.48
C PRO A 129 22.63 -3.67 -15.83
N LYS A 130 22.12 -4.39 -14.83
CA LYS A 130 21.44 -5.66 -15.06
C LYS A 130 20.09 -5.35 -15.72
N GLY A 131 19.82 -5.99 -16.85
CA GLY A 131 18.52 -5.87 -17.53
C GLY A 131 17.37 -6.35 -16.65
N ILE A 132 16.13 -6.08 -17.08
CA ILE A 132 14.88 -6.48 -16.39
C ILE A 132 14.84 -7.96 -16.03
N ARG A 133 15.56 -8.81 -16.74
CA ARG A 133 15.73 -10.24 -16.45
C ARG A 133 16.29 -10.53 -15.05
N SER A 134 16.91 -9.53 -14.39
CA SER A 134 17.33 -9.65 -12.99
C SER A 134 16.16 -9.89 -12.03
N LEU A 135 14.95 -9.44 -12.37
CA LEU A 135 13.72 -9.71 -11.61
C LEU A 135 13.30 -11.20 -11.63
N LEU A 136 13.73 -11.96 -12.61
CA LEU A 136 13.36 -13.38 -12.73
C LEU A 136 14.20 -14.29 -11.83
N ARG A 137 15.30 -13.79 -11.25
CA ARG A 137 16.24 -14.59 -10.48
C ARG A 137 15.95 -14.47 -8.98
N PRO A 138 15.54 -15.58 -8.31
CA PRO A 138 15.37 -15.57 -6.87
C PRO A 138 16.72 -15.45 -6.16
N ALA A 139 16.77 -14.71 -5.07
CA ALA A 139 17.98 -14.55 -4.26
C ALA A 139 18.38 -15.85 -3.53
N VAL A 140 17.39 -16.65 -3.16
CA VAL A 140 17.56 -17.90 -2.40
C VAL A 140 16.62 -18.96 -2.95
N GLN A 141 17.12 -20.20 -2.98
CA GLN A 141 16.34 -21.39 -3.35
C GLN A 141 16.13 -22.26 -2.10
N TRP A 142 15.26 -21.82 -1.18
CA TRP A 142 14.82 -22.71 -0.12
C TRP A 142 13.85 -23.76 -0.69
N PRO A 143 13.99 -25.03 -0.28
CA PRO A 143 13.02 -26.07 -0.65
C PRO A 143 11.62 -25.63 -0.24
N TRP A 144 10.65 -25.69 -1.15
CA TRP A 144 9.28 -25.26 -0.90
C TRP A 144 8.57 -26.03 0.23
N THR A 145 9.07 -27.23 0.56
CA THR A 145 8.58 -28.07 1.66
C THR A 145 9.23 -27.73 3.01
N SER A 146 10.28 -26.90 3.03
CA SER A 146 10.91 -26.46 4.28
C SER A 146 10.12 -25.31 4.93
N GLY A 147 10.25 -25.16 6.26
CA GLY A 147 9.64 -24.03 6.98
C GLY A 147 9.94 -22.67 6.34
N PRO A 148 11.22 -22.31 6.07
CA PRO A 148 11.55 -21.06 5.38
C PRO A 148 10.98 -20.97 3.95
N GLY A 149 10.91 -22.09 3.21
CA GLY A 149 10.30 -22.15 1.89
C GLY A 149 8.81 -21.87 1.93
N ILE A 150 8.08 -22.51 2.85
CA ILE A 150 6.65 -22.25 3.11
C ILE A 150 6.45 -20.79 3.53
N GLY A 151 7.27 -20.27 4.45
CA GLY A 151 7.20 -18.89 4.89
C GLY A 151 7.38 -17.90 3.74
N ARG A 152 8.34 -18.16 2.84
CA ARG A 152 8.54 -17.37 1.63
C ARG A 152 7.34 -17.46 0.68
N ALA A 153 6.76 -18.66 0.51
CA ALA A 153 5.57 -18.85 -0.30
C ALA A 153 4.38 -18.03 0.25
N CYS A 154 4.19 -18.01 1.57
CA CYS A 154 3.16 -17.20 2.22
C CYS A 154 3.36 -15.69 1.97
N LEU A 155 4.58 -15.18 2.10
CA LEU A 155 4.90 -13.77 1.81
C LEU A 155 4.66 -13.42 0.33
N LEU A 156 5.05 -14.31 -0.60
CA LEU A 156 4.80 -14.12 -2.03
C LEU A 156 3.30 -14.20 -2.36
N ALA A 157 2.56 -15.11 -1.75
CA ALA A 157 1.10 -15.20 -1.90
C ALA A 157 0.42 -13.94 -1.38
N THR A 158 0.84 -13.41 -0.22
CA THR A 158 0.38 -12.12 0.29
C THR A 158 0.60 -11.01 -0.73
N ALA A 159 1.82 -10.90 -1.26
CA ALA A 159 2.16 -9.87 -2.23
C ALA A 159 1.37 -10.00 -3.54
N ALA A 160 1.18 -11.23 -4.05
CA ALA A 160 0.34 -11.50 -5.22
C ALA A 160 -1.13 -11.16 -4.95
N GLY A 161 -1.65 -11.47 -3.75
CA GLY A 161 -2.98 -11.06 -3.30
C GLY A 161 -3.13 -9.54 -3.24
N MET A 162 -2.10 -8.81 -2.77
CA MET A 162 -2.09 -7.34 -2.79
C MET A 162 -2.08 -6.78 -4.22
N ILE A 163 -1.34 -7.38 -5.15
CA ILE A 163 -1.33 -6.95 -6.55
C ILE A 163 -2.72 -7.14 -7.17
N SER A 164 -3.30 -8.33 -7.06
CA SER A 164 -4.60 -8.65 -7.64
C SER A 164 -5.74 -7.90 -6.94
N GLY A 165 -5.74 -7.87 -5.61
CA GLY A 165 -6.72 -7.14 -4.81
C GLY A 165 -6.65 -5.64 -5.03
N GLY A 166 -5.44 -5.06 -5.04
CA GLY A 166 -5.24 -3.64 -5.36
C GLY A 166 -5.73 -3.28 -6.76
N PHE A 167 -5.43 -4.11 -7.74
CA PHE A 167 -5.95 -3.91 -9.10
C PHE A 167 -7.49 -3.99 -9.14
N THR A 168 -8.09 -4.94 -8.41
CA THR A 168 -9.56 -5.06 -8.31
C THR A 168 -10.17 -3.81 -7.67
N ILE A 169 -9.61 -3.32 -6.55
CA ILE A 169 -10.09 -2.09 -5.88
C ILE A 169 -9.95 -0.89 -6.82
N PHE A 170 -8.82 -0.80 -7.55
CA PHE A 170 -8.60 0.25 -8.54
C PHE A 170 -9.68 0.23 -9.63
N VAL A 171 -9.96 -0.94 -10.22
CA VAL A 171 -10.99 -1.09 -11.27
C VAL A 171 -12.38 -0.75 -10.70
N ILE A 172 -12.71 -1.19 -9.49
CA ILE A 172 -13.98 -0.85 -8.84
C ILE A 172 -14.06 0.66 -8.63
N GLY A 173 -13.03 1.31 -8.10
CA GLY A 173 -12.98 2.76 -7.94
C GLY A 173 -13.18 3.52 -9.25
N MET A 174 -12.67 2.97 -10.36
CA MET A 174 -12.78 3.55 -11.71
C MET A 174 -14.10 3.21 -12.43
N THR A 175 -14.96 2.34 -11.89
CA THR A 175 -16.18 1.88 -12.55
C THR A 175 -17.43 2.02 -11.69
N SER A 176 -17.71 1.03 -10.84
CA SER A 176 -18.90 0.99 -9.99
C SER A 176 -18.76 1.82 -8.71
N VAL A 177 -17.55 2.18 -8.34
CA VAL A 177 -17.14 2.89 -7.13
C VAL A 177 -17.37 2.09 -5.85
N PHE A 178 -18.52 1.45 -5.69
CA PHE A 178 -18.92 0.72 -4.48
C PHE A 178 -19.10 -0.78 -4.74
N VAL A 179 -18.86 -1.56 -3.72
CA VAL A 179 -19.35 -2.94 -3.62
C VAL A 179 -20.65 -2.96 -2.79
N PRO A 180 -21.50 -4.01 -2.94
CA PRO A 180 -22.78 -4.06 -2.21
C PRO A 180 -22.64 -3.87 -0.69
N GLN A 181 -21.56 -4.34 -0.09
CA GLN A 181 -21.27 -4.23 1.35
C GLN A 181 -21.09 -2.77 1.79
N ASP A 182 -20.50 -1.94 0.94
CA ASP A 182 -20.26 -0.53 1.21
C ASP A 182 -21.59 0.24 1.31
N LEU A 183 -22.45 0.03 0.32
CA LEU A 183 -23.78 0.64 0.27
C LEU A 183 -24.65 0.14 1.43
N ALA A 184 -24.57 -1.14 1.77
CA ALA A 184 -25.25 -1.71 2.92
C ALA A 184 -24.77 -1.09 4.25
N TYR A 185 -23.46 -0.87 4.40
CA TYR A 185 -22.89 -0.20 5.57
C TYR A 185 -23.36 1.24 5.68
N MET A 186 -23.29 2.01 4.59
CA MET A 186 -23.75 3.41 4.58
C MET A 186 -25.28 3.54 4.70
N GLY A 187 -26.04 2.49 4.41
CA GLY A 187 -27.50 2.51 4.43
C GLY A 187 -28.12 3.33 3.29
N VAL A 188 -27.39 3.52 2.18
CA VAL A 188 -27.81 4.32 1.03
C VAL A 188 -27.44 3.62 -0.29
N ASN A 189 -28.14 3.98 -1.36
CA ASN A 189 -27.73 3.61 -2.72
C ASN A 189 -27.02 4.78 -3.42
N VAL A 190 -26.49 4.55 -4.61
CA VAL A 190 -25.73 5.56 -5.36
C VAL A 190 -26.60 6.77 -5.74
N GLU A 191 -27.88 6.54 -6.04
CA GLU A 191 -28.82 7.62 -6.37
C GLU A 191 -29.04 8.54 -5.17
N ALA A 192 -29.23 7.97 -3.98
CA ALA A 192 -29.35 8.73 -2.74
C ALA A 192 -28.09 9.54 -2.43
N LEU A 193 -26.87 8.96 -2.65
CA LEU A 193 -25.63 9.70 -2.50
C LEU A 193 -25.55 10.89 -3.45
N ASN A 194 -25.95 10.74 -4.71
CA ASN A 194 -26.00 11.83 -5.68
C ASN A 194 -27.07 12.89 -5.32
N HIS A 195 -28.18 12.51 -4.69
CA HIS A 195 -29.16 13.46 -4.18
C HIS A 195 -28.67 14.25 -2.96
N ILE A 196 -27.86 13.62 -2.10
CA ILE A 196 -27.21 14.32 -0.98
C ILE A 196 -26.19 15.33 -1.52
N ASN A 197 -25.29 14.87 -2.39
CA ASN A 197 -24.30 15.71 -3.06
C ASN A 197 -23.73 14.96 -4.28
N ASP A 198 -23.84 15.53 -5.47
CA ASP A 198 -23.38 14.97 -6.74
C ASP A 198 -21.85 14.82 -6.83
N ARG A 199 -21.11 15.44 -5.91
CA ARG A 199 -19.65 15.39 -5.82
C ARG A 199 -19.13 14.30 -4.86
N LEU A 200 -20.00 13.65 -4.08
CA LEU A 200 -19.58 12.58 -3.16
C LEU A 200 -19.04 11.36 -3.90
N VAL A 201 -19.77 10.90 -4.91
CA VAL A 201 -19.34 9.72 -5.69
C VAL A 201 -18.01 9.95 -6.39
N PRO A 202 -17.76 11.07 -7.09
CA PRO A 202 -16.45 11.39 -7.65
C PRO A 202 -15.32 11.44 -6.60
N LEU A 203 -15.55 12.01 -5.44
CA LEU A 203 -14.55 12.08 -4.37
C LEU A 203 -14.19 10.70 -3.83
N ILE A 204 -15.19 9.86 -3.55
CA ILE A 204 -14.98 8.50 -3.07
C ILE A 204 -14.30 7.64 -4.15
N ALA A 205 -14.66 7.81 -5.42
CA ALA A 205 -14.01 7.14 -6.55
C ALA A 205 -12.51 7.44 -6.60
N HIS A 206 -12.14 8.71 -6.41
CA HIS A 206 -10.76 9.17 -6.31
C HIS A 206 -10.01 8.46 -5.18
N ASP A 207 -10.54 8.48 -3.96
CA ASP A 207 -9.92 7.86 -2.78
C ASP A 207 -9.70 6.35 -3.01
N ARG A 208 -10.70 5.66 -3.57
CA ARG A 208 -10.62 4.23 -3.89
C ARG A 208 -9.62 3.89 -4.97
N ALA A 209 -9.61 4.62 -6.07
CA ALA A 209 -8.65 4.39 -7.14
C ALA A 209 -7.21 4.59 -6.64
N GLY A 210 -6.99 5.64 -5.86
CA GLY A 210 -5.69 5.92 -5.23
C GLY A 210 -5.27 4.81 -4.26
N PHE A 211 -6.18 4.36 -3.40
CA PHE A 211 -5.95 3.26 -2.48
C PHE A 211 -5.62 1.95 -3.22
N GLY A 212 -6.44 1.57 -4.20
CA GLY A 212 -6.24 0.36 -5.00
C GLY A 212 -4.88 0.36 -5.73
N GLY A 213 -4.53 1.47 -6.37
CA GLY A 213 -3.23 1.63 -7.02
C GLY A 213 -2.06 1.58 -6.04
N GLY A 214 -2.23 2.16 -4.85
CA GLY A 214 -1.24 2.07 -3.77
C GLY A 214 -1.04 0.64 -3.28
N VAL A 215 -2.12 -0.14 -3.08
CA VAL A 215 -2.05 -1.55 -2.69
C VAL A 215 -1.31 -2.37 -3.75
N CYS A 216 -1.62 -2.14 -5.03
CA CYS A 216 -0.93 -2.79 -6.15
C CYS A 216 0.57 -2.42 -6.17
N CYS A 217 0.91 -1.14 -6.02
CA CYS A 217 2.29 -0.64 -5.92
C CYS A 217 3.06 -1.32 -4.77
N CYS A 218 2.47 -1.35 -3.58
CA CYS A 218 3.05 -2.01 -2.40
C CYS A 218 3.24 -3.50 -2.64
N GLY A 219 2.25 -4.17 -3.23
CA GLY A 219 2.30 -5.59 -3.59
C GLY A 219 3.45 -5.90 -4.53
N VAL A 220 3.67 -5.10 -5.59
CA VAL A 220 4.80 -5.25 -6.52
C VAL A 220 6.13 -5.10 -5.79
N ALA A 221 6.29 -4.04 -4.98
CA ALA A 221 7.50 -3.81 -4.22
C ALA A 221 7.78 -4.94 -3.21
N LEU A 222 6.74 -5.42 -2.52
CA LEU A 222 6.82 -6.53 -1.58
C LEU A 222 7.21 -7.84 -2.27
N PHE A 223 6.55 -8.17 -3.39
CA PHE A 223 6.79 -9.40 -4.14
C PHE A 223 8.26 -9.54 -4.53
N PHE A 224 8.81 -8.53 -5.19
CA PHE A 224 10.18 -8.58 -5.64
C PHE A 224 11.20 -8.40 -4.50
N SER A 225 10.85 -7.70 -3.43
CA SER A 225 11.70 -7.66 -2.22
C SER A 225 11.85 -9.05 -1.59
N VAL A 226 10.79 -9.86 -1.56
CA VAL A 226 10.83 -11.25 -1.09
C VAL A 226 11.46 -12.18 -2.11
N TRP A 227 11.28 -11.94 -3.42
CA TRP A 227 11.79 -12.79 -4.48
C TRP A 227 13.28 -12.56 -4.75
N CYS A 228 13.70 -11.31 -4.90
CA CYS A 228 15.07 -10.94 -5.26
C CYS A 228 15.93 -10.52 -4.07
N GLY A 229 15.31 -10.20 -2.93
CA GLY A 229 16.02 -9.72 -1.75
C GLY A 229 16.80 -10.81 -1.04
N THR A 230 18.07 -10.55 -0.72
CA THR A 230 18.87 -11.46 0.10
C THR A 230 18.30 -11.51 1.52
N PRO A 231 18.00 -12.72 2.05
CA PRO A 231 17.50 -12.85 3.42
C PRO A 231 18.43 -12.20 4.43
N SER A 232 17.86 -11.27 5.19
CA SER A 232 18.61 -10.50 6.20
C SER A 232 17.68 -9.99 7.29
N ALA A 233 18.22 -9.66 8.45
CA ALA A 233 17.46 -9.06 9.55
C ALA A 233 16.81 -7.73 9.12
N ASN A 234 17.45 -6.94 8.28
CA ASN A 234 16.91 -5.68 7.79
C ASN A 234 15.70 -5.89 6.86
N LEU A 235 15.77 -6.90 5.97
CA LEU A 235 14.62 -7.27 5.14
C LEU A 235 13.47 -7.77 6.03
N TRP A 236 13.73 -8.66 6.99
CA TRP A 236 12.70 -9.15 7.88
C TRP A 236 12.01 -8.03 8.66
N ARG A 237 12.78 -7.08 9.21
CA ARG A 237 12.25 -5.93 9.96
C ARG A 237 11.34 -5.05 9.08
N VAL A 238 11.76 -4.74 7.86
CA VAL A 238 10.91 -3.94 6.98
C VAL A 238 9.64 -4.67 6.59
N LEU A 239 9.70 -5.99 6.33
CA LEU A 239 8.51 -6.80 6.07
C LEU A 239 7.55 -6.79 7.27
N ALA A 240 8.08 -6.91 8.49
CA ALA A 240 7.27 -6.82 9.71
C ALA A 240 6.57 -5.45 9.86
N LEU A 241 7.31 -4.36 9.64
CA LEU A 241 6.74 -3.01 9.69
C LEU A 241 5.69 -2.77 8.60
N VAL A 242 5.93 -3.28 7.38
CA VAL A 242 4.93 -3.24 6.29
C VAL A 242 3.64 -3.95 6.69
N GLY A 243 3.74 -5.12 7.33
CA GLY A 243 2.58 -5.84 7.85
C GLY A 243 1.83 -5.04 8.92
N ILE A 244 2.55 -4.45 9.86
CA ILE A 244 1.96 -3.65 10.94
C ILE A 244 1.21 -2.44 10.39
N PHE A 245 1.86 -1.63 9.55
CA PHE A 245 1.22 -0.41 9.02
C PHE A 245 0.18 -0.71 7.94
N GLY A 246 0.45 -1.62 6.99
CA GLY A 246 -0.47 -1.94 5.91
C GLY A 246 -1.72 -2.65 6.42
N PHE A 247 -1.57 -3.84 6.99
CA PHE A 247 -2.71 -4.62 7.47
C PHE A 247 -3.28 -4.09 8.80
N GLY A 248 -2.42 -3.59 9.69
CA GLY A 248 -2.85 -3.06 10.98
C GLY A 248 -3.83 -1.90 10.84
N THR A 249 -3.58 -0.95 9.94
CA THR A 249 -4.49 0.17 9.69
C THR A 249 -5.74 -0.28 8.91
N SER A 250 -5.56 -1.09 7.86
CA SER A 250 -6.68 -1.54 7.02
C SER A 250 -7.67 -2.44 7.78
N ILE A 251 -7.20 -3.28 8.69
CA ILE A 251 -8.08 -4.10 9.51
C ILE A 251 -8.58 -3.33 10.72
N GLY A 252 -7.68 -2.57 11.37
CA GLY A 252 -7.98 -1.88 12.63
C GLY A 252 -9.02 -0.77 12.53
N VAL A 253 -9.16 -0.11 11.37
CA VAL A 253 -10.18 0.93 11.16
C VAL A 253 -11.60 0.38 11.18
N HIS A 254 -11.82 -0.85 10.71
CA HIS A 254 -13.16 -1.43 10.58
C HIS A 254 -13.94 -1.53 11.91
N PRO A 255 -13.39 -2.13 12.99
CA PRO A 255 -14.08 -2.15 14.27
C PRO A 255 -14.25 -0.76 14.86
N ALA A 256 -13.33 0.19 14.57
CA ALA A 256 -13.42 1.55 15.09
C ALA A 256 -14.62 2.34 14.52
N ILE A 257 -15.01 2.04 13.27
CA ILE A 257 -16.17 2.70 12.61
C ILE A 257 -17.43 1.83 12.58
N GLY A 258 -17.37 0.59 13.08
CA GLY A 258 -18.48 -0.35 13.05
C GLY A 258 -18.75 -1.02 11.70
N TYR A 259 -17.80 -0.97 10.76
CA TYR A 259 -17.89 -1.65 9.45
C TYR A 259 -17.27 -3.05 9.53
N ASN A 260 -18.01 -4.01 10.07
CA ASN A 260 -17.50 -5.36 10.39
C ASN A 260 -18.05 -6.45 9.46
N ASP A 261 -18.23 -6.14 8.17
CA ASP A 261 -18.65 -7.15 7.19
C ASP A 261 -17.54 -8.17 6.96
N VAL A 262 -17.88 -9.46 7.14
CA VAL A 262 -16.90 -10.56 7.08
C VAL A 262 -16.35 -10.74 5.66
N PHE A 263 -17.19 -10.60 4.64
CA PHE A 263 -16.76 -10.79 3.23
C PHE A 263 -15.87 -9.64 2.78
N HIS A 264 -16.15 -8.42 3.25
CA HIS A 264 -15.32 -7.26 2.99
C HIS A 264 -13.93 -7.39 3.66
N LEU A 265 -13.90 -7.87 4.91
CA LEU A 265 -12.66 -8.04 5.69
C LEU A 265 -11.83 -9.27 5.31
N ALA A 266 -12.47 -10.33 4.80
CA ALA A 266 -11.82 -11.62 4.59
C ALA A 266 -10.51 -11.55 3.77
N PRO A 267 -10.41 -10.80 2.65
CA PRO A 267 -9.16 -10.69 1.90
C PRO A 267 -8.02 -10.07 2.72
N ALA A 268 -8.31 -9.02 3.50
CA ALA A 268 -7.30 -8.35 4.32
C ALA A 268 -6.83 -9.25 5.48
N VAL A 269 -7.75 -9.93 6.16
CA VAL A 269 -7.43 -10.87 7.25
C VAL A 269 -6.65 -12.08 6.73
N LEU A 270 -7.03 -12.64 5.58
CA LEU A 270 -6.28 -13.73 4.95
C LEU A 270 -4.85 -13.27 4.59
N GLY A 271 -4.72 -12.11 3.95
CA GLY A 271 -3.42 -11.52 3.61
C GLY A 271 -2.55 -11.30 4.84
N ALA A 272 -3.10 -10.72 5.91
CA ALA A 272 -2.41 -10.51 7.18
C ALA A 272 -1.96 -11.83 7.83
N SER A 273 -2.82 -12.84 7.80
CA SER A 273 -2.52 -14.17 8.35
C SER A 273 -1.37 -14.84 7.60
N LEU A 274 -1.42 -14.85 6.27
CA LEU A 274 -0.34 -15.37 5.43
C LEU A 274 0.96 -14.58 5.64
N HIS A 275 0.87 -13.27 5.74
CA HIS A 275 2.03 -12.41 6.01
C HIS A 275 2.68 -12.75 7.35
N LEU A 276 1.88 -12.88 8.41
CA LEU A 276 2.35 -13.25 9.74
C LEU A 276 2.99 -14.64 9.77
N ILE A 277 2.35 -15.64 9.18
CA ILE A 277 2.92 -17.00 9.03
C ILE A 277 4.26 -16.92 8.31
N GLY A 278 4.33 -16.16 7.21
CA GLY A 278 5.55 -15.94 6.47
C GLY A 278 6.67 -15.35 7.31
N LEU A 279 6.37 -14.33 8.10
CA LEU A 279 7.33 -13.71 9.03
C LEU A 279 7.83 -14.68 10.10
N ILE A 280 6.93 -15.45 10.71
CA ILE A 280 7.28 -16.42 11.75
C ILE A 280 8.23 -17.50 11.20
N LEU A 281 7.88 -18.09 10.05
CA LEU A 281 8.65 -19.19 9.47
C LEU A 281 10.01 -18.73 8.88
N THR A 282 10.12 -17.44 8.49
CA THR A 282 11.38 -16.87 7.96
C THR A 282 12.23 -16.19 9.03
N PHE A 283 11.75 -16.06 10.28
CA PHE A 283 12.47 -15.35 11.34
C PHE A 283 13.88 -15.89 11.58
N ARG A 284 13.97 -17.19 11.91
CA ARG A 284 15.28 -17.83 12.23
C ARG A 284 16.31 -17.70 11.09
N PRO A 285 15.99 -18.04 9.82
CA PRO A 285 16.96 -17.97 8.75
C PRO A 285 17.32 -16.53 8.35
N MET A 286 16.49 -15.54 8.63
CA MET A 286 16.75 -14.14 8.29
C MET A 286 17.41 -13.35 9.44
N VAL A 287 17.08 -13.66 10.69
CA VAL A 287 17.52 -12.89 11.88
C VAL A 287 18.57 -13.66 12.70
N GLY A 288 18.46 -14.99 12.79
CA GLY A 288 19.30 -15.82 13.66
C GLY A 288 20.77 -15.94 13.23
N ARG A 289 21.12 -15.63 11.98
CA ARG A 289 22.52 -15.75 11.49
C ARG A 289 23.48 -14.68 12.02
N VAL A 290 22.99 -13.62 12.64
CA VAL A 290 23.84 -12.54 13.19
C VAL A 290 24.58 -12.99 14.47
N HIS A 291 24.06 -13.97 15.22
CA HIS A 291 24.68 -14.42 16.46
C HIS A 291 25.83 -15.42 16.26
N SER A 292 25.83 -16.23 15.20
CA SER A 292 26.88 -17.21 14.97
C SER A 292 28.20 -16.63 14.48
N VAL A 293 28.18 -15.49 13.78
CA VAL A 293 29.40 -14.84 13.27
C VAL A 293 30.16 -14.06 14.35
N ILE A 294 29.46 -13.66 15.42
CA ILE A 294 30.10 -12.91 16.54
C ILE A 294 30.77 -13.88 17.52
N ILE A 295 30.26 -15.08 17.67
CA ILE A 295 30.83 -16.09 18.59
C ILE A 295 32.11 -16.74 18.00
N GLU A 296 32.22 -16.81 16.66
CA GLU A 296 33.37 -17.40 15.97
C GLU A 296 34.59 -16.46 15.81
N LYS A 297 34.46 -15.21 16.21
CA LYS A 297 35.53 -14.19 16.15
C LYS A 297 36.04 -13.71 17.51
N SER A 298 35.76 -14.41 18.59
CA SER A 298 36.40 -14.17 19.90
C SER A 298 37.56 -15.18 20.02
N PRO A 299 38.82 -14.72 20.03
CA PRO A 299 39.97 -15.60 20.22
C PRO A 299 40.07 -16.19 21.62
#